data_e240ba4c43ca3e88212d6b0ee2134a95
#
_entry.id   e240ba4c43ca3e88212d6b0ee2134a95
#
_cell.length_a   1.000
_cell.length_b   1.000
_cell.length_c   1.000
_cell.angle_alpha   90.00
_cell.angle_beta   90.00
_cell.angle_gamma   90.00
#
_symmetry.space_group_name_H-M   'P 1'
#
loop_
_entity.id
_entity.type
_entity.pdbx_description
1 polymer ?
#
loop_
_entity_poly.entity_id
_entity_poly.type
_entity_poly.pdbx_seq_one_letter_code
_entity_poly.pdbx_strand_id
1 'polypeptide(L)'
;MKGSTLLLIIVAFVGLIVAVGASLLHNGLSARARPSALEELLARNAWHLAIPSDARAMRNPMPASEENLKDGRLHFADHCALCHANDGSGDALFGRGLYPKPPDLRQPETQNRSDGELFWIIENGVRFTGMPSFASEGMSPDSWKLVLFIRHLPQLTAEERIEMSRYNPKSPEDREEEKEEDEFLNGTAPQKSGMPNSHP
;
A
#
# COMPACT_ATOMS: atom_id res chain seq x y z
N MET A 1 7.61 -0.13 -53.18
CA MET A 1 7.87 1.16 -52.46
C MET A 1 9.27 1.64 -52.91
N LYS A 2 9.40 2.88 -53.33
CA LYS A 2 10.70 3.45 -53.71
C LYS A 2 11.55 3.57 -52.42
N GLY A 3 12.88 3.30 -52.52
CA GLY A 3 13.77 3.29 -51.33
C GLY A 3 13.73 4.59 -50.49
N SER A 4 13.49 5.73 -51.13
CA SER A 4 13.29 7.03 -50.43
C SER A 4 12.04 7.06 -49.51
N THR A 5 10.93 6.40 -49.90
CA THR A 5 9.73 6.33 -49.09
C THR A 5 9.94 5.44 -47.87
N LEU A 6 10.64 4.34 -48.01
CA LEU A 6 11.02 3.45 -46.90
C LEU A 6 11.94 4.17 -45.91
N LEU A 7 12.93 4.90 -46.40
CA LEU A 7 13.84 5.67 -45.53
C LEU A 7 13.10 6.75 -44.74
N LEU A 8 12.16 7.48 -45.35
CA LEU A 8 11.35 8.49 -44.67
C LEU A 8 10.48 7.87 -43.57
N ILE A 9 9.89 6.71 -43.82
CA ILE A 9 9.09 5.99 -42.80
C ILE A 9 9.97 5.58 -41.61
N ILE A 10 11.18 5.06 -41.87
CA ILE A 10 12.11 4.66 -40.81
C ILE A 10 12.53 5.87 -39.97
N VAL A 11 12.89 6.98 -40.64
CA VAL A 11 13.29 8.22 -39.94
C VAL A 11 12.16 8.77 -39.10
N ALA A 12 10.91 8.80 -39.63
CA ALA A 12 9.74 9.24 -38.87
C ALA A 12 9.45 8.34 -37.66
N PHE A 13 9.60 7.02 -37.83
CA PHE A 13 9.40 6.06 -36.74
C PHE A 13 10.46 6.18 -35.65
N VAL A 14 11.73 6.33 -36.03
CA VAL A 14 12.82 6.60 -35.06
C VAL A 14 12.61 7.93 -34.36
N GLY A 15 12.23 8.98 -35.08
CA GLY A 15 11.92 10.28 -34.50
C GLY A 15 10.76 10.21 -33.48
N LEU A 16 9.72 9.42 -33.79
CA LEU A 16 8.60 9.19 -32.87
C LEU A 16 9.08 8.43 -31.61
N ILE A 17 9.89 7.38 -31.75
CA ILE A 17 10.44 6.65 -30.61
C ILE A 17 11.26 7.58 -29.70
N VAL A 18 12.12 8.39 -30.30
CA VAL A 18 12.96 9.36 -29.56
C VAL A 18 12.09 10.40 -28.84
N ALA A 19 11.07 10.94 -29.51
CA ALA A 19 10.17 11.92 -28.92
C ALA A 19 9.36 11.34 -27.76
N VAL A 20 8.82 10.11 -27.92
CA VAL A 20 8.11 9.39 -26.86
C VAL A 20 9.06 9.07 -25.71
N GLY A 21 10.26 8.56 -25.99
CA GLY A 21 11.27 8.28 -24.97
C GLY A 21 11.67 9.53 -24.19
N ALA A 22 11.93 10.64 -24.88
CA ALA A 22 12.24 11.92 -24.23
C ALA A 22 11.08 12.43 -23.37
N SER A 23 9.84 12.32 -23.85
CA SER A 23 8.64 12.70 -23.08
C SER A 23 8.46 11.86 -21.83
N LEU A 24 8.68 10.54 -21.92
CA LEU A 24 8.62 9.64 -20.76
C LEU A 24 9.72 9.97 -19.73
N LEU A 25 10.94 10.25 -20.18
CA LEU A 25 12.04 10.62 -19.30
C LEU A 25 11.82 11.99 -18.63
N HIS A 26 11.24 12.94 -19.36
CA HIS A 26 11.02 14.29 -18.83
C HIS A 26 9.85 14.36 -17.84
N ASN A 27 8.79 13.61 -18.09
CA ASN A 27 7.54 13.68 -17.34
C ASN A 27 7.24 12.45 -16.48
N GLY A 28 7.89 11.31 -16.74
CA GLY A 28 7.48 10.00 -16.24
C GLY A 28 8.27 9.44 -15.06
N LEU A 29 9.27 10.14 -14.52
CA LEU A 29 10.12 9.62 -13.44
C LEU A 29 9.74 10.15 -12.04
N SER A 30 8.74 11.03 -11.95
CA SER A 30 8.31 11.57 -10.66
C SER A 30 7.21 10.70 -10.04
N ALA A 31 7.46 10.16 -8.84
CA ALA A 31 6.45 9.47 -8.06
C ALA A 31 5.29 10.39 -7.61
N ARG A 32 5.42 11.72 -7.76
CA ARG A 32 4.36 12.71 -7.48
C ARG A 32 3.36 12.87 -8.63
N ALA A 33 3.72 12.39 -9.83
CA ALA A 33 2.82 12.42 -10.98
C ALA A 33 1.63 11.47 -10.77
N ARG A 34 0.53 11.75 -11.48
CA ARG A 34 -0.59 10.80 -11.56
C ARG A 34 -0.40 9.94 -12.79
N PRO A 35 -0.73 8.64 -12.74
CA PRO A 35 -0.75 7.81 -13.93
C PRO A 35 -1.66 8.42 -15.00
N SER A 36 -1.26 8.31 -16.25
CA SER A 36 -2.15 8.65 -17.37
C SER A 36 -3.28 7.60 -17.49
N ALA A 37 -4.39 7.99 -18.10
CA ALA A 37 -5.50 7.06 -18.34
C ALA A 37 -5.09 5.80 -19.15
N LEU A 38 -4.09 5.94 -20.02
CA LEU A 38 -3.53 4.81 -20.77
C LEU A 38 -2.72 3.87 -19.86
N GLU A 39 -1.90 4.41 -18.98
CA GLU A 39 -1.13 3.62 -17.99
C GLU A 39 -2.08 2.86 -17.06
N GLU A 40 -3.12 3.51 -16.56
CA GLU A 40 -4.13 2.87 -15.71
C GLU A 40 -4.85 1.74 -16.46
N LEU A 41 -5.24 1.98 -17.72
CA LEU A 41 -5.89 0.97 -18.55
C LEU A 41 -4.96 -0.23 -18.80
N LEU A 42 -3.71 0.02 -19.16
CA LEU A 42 -2.73 -1.04 -19.44
C LEU A 42 -2.38 -1.82 -18.15
N ALA A 43 -2.15 -1.13 -17.04
CA ALA A 43 -1.89 -1.76 -15.76
C ALA A 43 -3.05 -2.63 -15.31
N ARG A 44 -4.28 -2.14 -15.42
CA ARG A 44 -5.51 -2.87 -15.03
C ARG A 44 -5.67 -4.15 -15.84
N ASN A 45 -5.46 -4.09 -17.17
CA ASN A 45 -5.54 -5.27 -18.02
C ASN A 45 -4.38 -6.25 -17.79
N ALA A 46 -3.16 -5.74 -17.55
CA ALA A 46 -2.02 -6.58 -17.24
C ALA A 46 -2.24 -7.39 -15.94
N TRP A 47 -2.88 -6.80 -14.94
CA TRP A 47 -3.24 -7.48 -13.70
C TRP A 47 -4.18 -8.66 -13.92
N HIS A 48 -5.19 -8.51 -14.77
CA HIS A 48 -6.10 -9.61 -15.10
C HIS A 48 -5.39 -10.79 -15.76
N LEU A 49 -4.29 -10.53 -16.46
CA LEU A 49 -3.48 -11.57 -17.11
C LEU A 49 -2.42 -12.16 -16.17
N ALA A 50 -1.91 -11.36 -15.24
CA ALA A 50 -0.82 -11.76 -14.36
C ALA A 50 -1.25 -12.71 -13.23
N ILE A 51 -2.49 -12.58 -12.72
CA ILE A 51 -2.99 -13.45 -11.66
C ILE A 51 -3.39 -14.80 -12.25
N PRO A 52 -2.80 -15.92 -11.80
CA PRO A 52 -3.14 -17.25 -12.29
C PRO A 52 -4.62 -17.61 -12.06
N SER A 53 -5.18 -18.41 -12.95
CA SER A 53 -6.61 -18.80 -12.89
C SER A 53 -6.94 -19.65 -11.66
N ASP A 54 -6.00 -20.48 -11.22
CA ASP A 54 -6.12 -21.27 -9.99
C ASP A 54 -6.13 -20.38 -8.75
N ALA A 55 -5.26 -19.37 -8.69
CA ALA A 55 -5.30 -18.38 -7.63
C ALA A 55 -6.66 -17.66 -7.56
N ARG A 56 -7.21 -17.24 -8.71
CA ARG A 56 -8.54 -16.61 -8.77
C ARG A 56 -9.67 -17.51 -8.28
N ALA A 57 -9.52 -18.82 -8.45
CA ALA A 57 -10.52 -19.80 -8.03
C ALA A 57 -10.43 -20.14 -6.52
N MET A 58 -9.37 -19.72 -5.84
CA MET A 58 -9.21 -19.99 -4.40
C MET A 58 -10.29 -19.27 -3.61
N ARG A 59 -10.75 -19.94 -2.57
CA ARG A 59 -11.68 -19.39 -1.58
C ARG A 59 -10.95 -19.24 -0.25
N ASN A 60 -11.30 -18.23 0.51
CA ASN A 60 -10.73 -18.03 1.82
C ASN A 60 -11.07 -19.25 2.71
N PRO A 61 -10.07 -20.02 3.21
CA PRO A 61 -10.31 -21.15 4.08
C PRO A 61 -10.58 -20.72 5.53
N MET A 62 -10.28 -19.47 5.89
CA MET A 62 -10.46 -18.98 7.25
C MET A 62 -11.92 -18.60 7.49
N PRO A 63 -12.54 -19.07 8.59
CA PRO A 63 -13.88 -18.65 8.93
C PRO A 63 -13.89 -17.14 9.27
N ALA A 64 -14.98 -16.48 8.88
CA ALA A 64 -15.20 -15.05 9.20
C ALA A 64 -15.64 -14.92 10.69
N SER A 65 -14.78 -15.36 11.62
CA SER A 65 -14.97 -15.19 13.05
C SER A 65 -14.48 -13.81 13.50
N GLU A 66 -14.98 -13.33 14.64
CA GLU A 66 -14.52 -12.09 15.24
C GLU A 66 -13.03 -12.12 15.56
N GLU A 67 -12.52 -13.27 16.01
CA GLU A 67 -11.09 -13.49 16.28
C GLU A 67 -10.24 -13.33 15.02
N ASN A 68 -10.57 -14.03 13.93
CA ASN A 68 -9.83 -13.93 12.67
C ASN A 68 -9.92 -12.55 12.05
N LEU A 69 -11.07 -11.89 12.17
CA LEU A 69 -11.26 -10.52 11.70
C LEU A 69 -10.40 -9.55 12.51
N LYS A 70 -10.36 -9.71 13.83
CA LYS A 70 -9.50 -8.91 14.72
C LYS A 70 -8.03 -9.13 14.41
N ASP A 71 -7.57 -10.36 14.26
CA ASP A 71 -6.19 -10.66 13.90
C ASP A 71 -5.80 -10.02 12.58
N GLY A 72 -6.65 -10.15 11.54
CA GLY A 72 -6.45 -9.51 10.25
C GLY A 72 -6.38 -7.98 10.36
N ARG A 73 -7.23 -7.39 11.21
CA ARG A 73 -7.24 -5.95 11.48
C ARG A 73 -5.95 -5.47 12.13
N LEU A 74 -5.45 -6.18 13.14
CA LEU A 74 -4.22 -5.82 13.83
C LEU A 74 -3.00 -5.99 12.91
N HIS A 75 -2.95 -7.07 12.14
CA HIS A 75 -1.92 -7.30 11.15
C HIS A 75 -1.92 -6.22 10.05
N PHE A 76 -3.10 -5.79 9.60
CA PHE A 76 -3.24 -4.69 8.65
C PHE A 76 -2.73 -3.38 9.24
N ALA A 77 -3.05 -3.07 10.49
CA ALA A 77 -2.61 -1.86 11.17
C ALA A 77 -1.09 -1.79 11.30
N ASP A 78 -0.43 -2.91 11.61
CA ASP A 78 1.02 -2.98 11.81
C ASP A 78 1.80 -2.92 10.48
N HIS A 79 1.32 -3.57 9.40
CA HIS A 79 2.10 -3.74 8.19
C HIS A 79 1.56 -2.98 6.98
N CYS A 80 0.25 -2.88 6.82
CA CYS A 80 -0.38 -2.39 5.60
C CYS A 80 -0.78 -0.90 5.70
N ALA A 81 -1.21 -0.46 6.89
CA ALA A 81 -1.72 0.88 7.12
C ALA A 81 -0.70 1.98 6.86
N LEU A 82 0.60 1.68 6.94
CA LEU A 82 1.68 2.61 6.60
C LEU A 82 1.52 3.21 5.20
N CYS A 83 1.04 2.41 4.24
CA CYS A 83 0.78 2.82 2.86
C CYS A 83 -0.71 2.96 2.56
N HIS A 84 -1.56 2.06 3.12
CA HIS A 84 -2.98 2.00 2.81
C HIS A 84 -3.88 2.82 3.75
N ALA A 85 -3.33 3.42 4.81
CA ALA A 85 -4.05 4.03 5.93
C ALA A 85 -4.92 3.02 6.72
N ASN A 86 -5.25 3.32 7.97
CA ASN A 86 -6.07 2.42 8.80
C ASN A 86 -7.47 2.18 8.23
N ASP A 87 -8.00 3.14 7.48
CA ASP A 87 -9.32 3.03 6.84
C ASP A 87 -9.28 2.42 5.44
N GLY A 88 -8.10 2.03 4.96
CA GLY A 88 -7.91 1.44 3.63
C GLY A 88 -8.01 2.44 2.47
N SER A 89 -8.05 3.75 2.73
CA SER A 89 -8.20 4.79 1.69
C SER A 89 -6.98 4.95 0.78
N GLY A 90 -5.81 4.45 1.17
CA GLY A 90 -4.53 4.73 0.51
C GLY A 90 -3.97 6.12 0.81
N ASP A 91 -4.65 6.93 1.63
CA ASP A 91 -4.24 8.30 1.95
C ASP A 91 -3.35 8.37 3.20
N ALA A 92 -2.32 7.54 3.24
CA ALA A 92 -1.30 7.53 4.27
C ALA A 92 -0.07 8.35 3.86
N LEU A 93 0.76 8.72 4.84
CA LEU A 93 1.96 9.53 4.60
C LEU A 93 2.88 8.91 3.54
N PHE A 94 3.20 7.61 3.67
CA PHE A 94 4.03 6.91 2.69
C PHE A 94 3.26 6.63 1.40
N GLY A 95 1.97 6.28 1.50
CA GLY A 95 1.12 6.01 0.33
C GLY A 95 1.05 7.17 -0.66
N ARG A 96 1.01 8.42 -0.15
CA ARG A 96 1.00 9.63 -0.98
C ARG A 96 2.27 9.81 -1.83
N GLY A 97 3.40 9.26 -1.36
CA GLY A 97 4.71 9.32 -2.03
C GLY A 97 4.97 8.20 -3.03
N LEU A 98 4.09 7.21 -3.14
CA LEU A 98 4.28 6.06 -4.02
C LEU A 98 3.71 6.30 -5.43
N TYR A 99 4.29 5.63 -6.40
CA TYR A 99 3.79 5.58 -7.78
C TYR A 99 3.67 4.12 -8.26
N PRO A 100 2.48 3.71 -8.73
CA PRO A 100 1.20 4.37 -8.50
C PRO A 100 0.86 4.46 -7.01
N LYS A 101 -0.06 5.35 -6.66
CA LYS A 101 -0.55 5.43 -5.28
C LYS A 101 -1.29 4.14 -4.90
N PRO A 102 -1.26 3.73 -3.62
CA PRO A 102 -2.09 2.64 -3.15
C PRO A 102 -3.57 2.89 -3.47
N PRO A 103 -4.30 1.87 -3.94
CA PRO A 103 -5.72 2.02 -4.22
C PRO A 103 -6.52 2.21 -2.93
N ASP A 104 -7.68 2.85 -3.03
CA ASP A 104 -8.68 2.81 -1.97
C ASP A 104 -9.31 1.40 -1.93
N LEU A 105 -8.94 0.63 -0.91
CA LEU A 105 -9.35 -0.77 -0.76
C LEU A 105 -10.85 -0.95 -0.51
N ARG A 106 -11.58 0.13 -0.19
CA ARG A 106 -13.03 0.10 0.03
C ARG A 106 -13.82 0.17 -1.27
N GLN A 107 -13.17 0.55 -2.37
CA GLN A 107 -13.84 0.78 -3.65
C GLN A 107 -14.10 -0.53 -4.41
N PRO A 108 -15.07 -0.51 -5.35
CA PRO A 108 -15.43 -1.68 -6.14
C PRO A 108 -14.26 -2.33 -6.87
N GLU A 109 -13.25 -1.58 -7.28
CA GLU A 109 -12.06 -2.10 -7.95
C GLU A 109 -11.31 -3.15 -7.10
N THR A 110 -11.33 -3.00 -5.79
CA THR A 110 -10.76 -3.97 -4.84
C THR A 110 -11.83 -4.95 -4.37
N GLN A 111 -13.01 -4.46 -3.99
CA GLN A 111 -14.05 -5.27 -3.38
C GLN A 111 -14.67 -6.30 -4.33
N ASN A 112 -14.64 -6.08 -5.66
CA ASN A 112 -15.13 -7.02 -6.66
C ASN A 112 -14.10 -8.11 -7.05
N ARG A 113 -12.85 -8.03 -6.56
CA ARG A 113 -11.86 -9.11 -6.76
C ARG A 113 -12.26 -10.35 -5.97
N SER A 114 -11.88 -11.54 -6.44
CA SER A 114 -12.06 -12.75 -5.63
C SER A 114 -11.13 -12.74 -4.40
N ASP A 115 -11.45 -13.54 -3.38
CA ASP A 115 -10.58 -13.67 -2.21
C ASP A 115 -9.21 -14.22 -2.59
N GLY A 116 -9.17 -15.15 -3.55
CA GLY A 116 -7.92 -15.69 -4.06
C GLY A 116 -7.09 -14.66 -4.82
N GLU A 117 -7.70 -13.71 -5.54
CA GLU A 117 -6.98 -12.60 -6.16
C GLU A 117 -6.36 -11.67 -5.10
N LEU A 118 -7.11 -11.32 -4.05
CA LEU A 118 -6.59 -10.49 -2.95
C LEU A 118 -5.45 -11.20 -2.22
N PHE A 119 -5.64 -12.47 -1.90
CA PHE A 119 -4.60 -13.31 -1.30
C PHE A 119 -3.34 -13.35 -2.16
N TRP A 120 -3.49 -13.62 -3.47
CA TRP A 120 -2.35 -13.67 -4.39
C TRP A 120 -1.60 -12.35 -4.46
N ILE A 121 -2.32 -11.22 -4.46
CA ILE A 121 -1.72 -9.87 -4.46
C ILE A 121 -0.93 -9.64 -3.17
N ILE A 122 -1.45 -10.02 -2.01
CA ILE A 122 -0.76 -9.89 -0.73
C ILE A 122 0.52 -10.72 -0.73
N GLU A 123 0.42 -11.99 -1.09
CA GLU A 123 1.55 -12.93 -1.08
C GLU A 123 2.67 -12.51 -2.06
N ASN A 124 2.31 -12.05 -3.26
CA ASN A 124 3.30 -11.78 -4.32
C ASN A 124 3.73 -10.31 -4.41
N GLY A 125 3.00 -9.41 -3.76
CA GLY A 125 3.21 -7.98 -3.93
C GLY A 125 2.87 -7.51 -5.35
N VAL A 126 3.26 -6.27 -5.66
CA VAL A 126 2.97 -5.62 -6.94
C VAL A 126 4.24 -5.09 -7.56
N ARG A 127 4.77 -5.77 -8.60
CA ARG A 127 5.99 -5.36 -9.28
C ARG A 127 5.89 -3.93 -9.82
N PHE A 128 6.97 -3.18 -9.74
CA PHE A 128 7.08 -1.78 -10.14
C PHE A 128 6.20 -0.81 -9.32
N THR A 129 5.79 -1.21 -8.12
CA THR A 129 5.10 -0.35 -7.15
C THR A 129 5.78 -0.42 -5.79
N GLY A 130 5.27 0.32 -4.81
CA GLY A 130 5.74 0.25 -3.43
C GLY A 130 5.19 -0.92 -2.61
N MET A 131 4.34 -1.78 -3.18
CA MET A 131 3.77 -2.92 -2.44
C MET A 131 4.70 -4.14 -2.50
N PRO A 132 5.35 -4.51 -1.38
CA PRO A 132 6.24 -5.68 -1.32
C PRO A 132 5.41 -6.98 -1.30
N SER A 133 6.09 -8.11 -1.51
CA SER A 133 5.55 -9.44 -1.22
C SER A 133 5.53 -9.66 0.30
N PHE A 134 4.43 -10.21 0.80
CA PHE A 134 4.28 -10.65 2.18
C PHE A 134 4.30 -12.18 2.30
N ALA A 135 4.68 -12.87 1.22
CA ALA A 135 4.81 -14.33 1.25
C ALA A 135 5.80 -14.75 2.34
N SER A 136 5.34 -15.61 3.23
CA SER A 136 6.15 -16.41 4.12
C SER A 136 6.34 -17.82 3.53
N GLU A 137 7.13 -18.67 4.19
CA GLU A 137 7.21 -20.08 3.79
C GLU A 137 5.85 -20.78 3.94
N GLY A 138 5.19 -21.03 2.82
CA GLY A 138 3.84 -21.60 2.73
C GLY A 138 2.73 -20.56 2.59
N MET A 139 1.50 -21.02 2.34
CA MET A 139 0.32 -20.15 2.31
C MET A 139 0.02 -19.65 3.73
N SER A 140 0.24 -18.38 3.96
CA SER A 140 0.10 -17.79 5.29
C SER A 140 -1.38 -17.69 5.71
N PRO A 141 -1.79 -18.28 6.84
CA PRO A 141 -3.11 -18.02 7.41
C PRO A 141 -3.37 -16.54 7.65
N ASP A 142 -2.32 -15.76 7.94
CA ASP A 142 -2.44 -14.34 8.23
C ASP A 142 -2.81 -13.53 6.98
N SER A 143 -2.29 -13.90 5.81
CA SER A 143 -2.72 -13.30 4.54
C SER A 143 -4.21 -13.55 4.24
N TRP A 144 -4.75 -14.71 4.63
CA TRP A 144 -6.18 -14.98 4.53
C TRP A 144 -7.01 -14.17 5.53
N LYS A 145 -6.50 -13.94 6.74
CA LYS A 145 -7.14 -13.05 7.72
C LYS A 145 -7.12 -11.60 7.24
N LEU A 146 -6.02 -11.17 6.58
CA LEU A 146 -5.97 -9.86 5.91
C LEU A 146 -7.06 -9.72 4.84
N VAL A 147 -7.32 -10.77 4.05
CA VAL A 147 -8.43 -10.76 3.08
C VAL A 147 -9.77 -10.56 3.77
N LEU A 148 -10.04 -11.23 4.91
CA LEU A 148 -11.27 -11.00 5.70
C LEU A 148 -11.39 -9.54 6.13
N PHE A 149 -10.29 -8.97 6.62
CA PHE A 149 -10.31 -7.58 7.06
C PHE A 149 -10.48 -6.60 5.89
N ILE A 150 -9.85 -6.84 4.72
CA ILE A 150 -10.06 -6.01 3.52
C ILE A 150 -11.54 -6.01 3.11
N ARG A 151 -12.25 -7.13 3.24
CA ARG A 151 -13.70 -7.22 3.01
C ARG A 151 -14.51 -6.42 4.02
N HIS A 152 -14.00 -6.29 5.24
CA HIS A 152 -14.65 -5.52 6.31
C HIS A 152 -14.44 -4.00 6.19
N LEU A 153 -13.38 -3.53 5.52
CA LEU A 153 -13.02 -2.10 5.43
C LEU A 153 -14.20 -1.16 5.07
N PRO A 154 -15.13 -1.49 4.16
CA PRO A 154 -16.27 -0.62 3.88
C PRO A 154 -17.21 -0.40 5.06
N GLN A 155 -17.12 -1.24 6.10
CA GLN A 155 -17.98 -1.23 7.30
C GLN A 155 -17.18 -0.88 8.56
N LEU A 156 -15.91 -0.49 8.42
CA LEU A 156 -15.00 -0.20 9.53
C LEU A 156 -15.55 0.89 10.43
N THR A 157 -15.67 0.58 11.73
CA THR A 157 -16.17 1.52 12.73
C THR A 157 -15.10 2.52 13.19
N ALA A 158 -15.53 3.59 13.86
CA ALA A 158 -14.61 4.56 14.44
C ALA A 158 -13.78 3.95 15.59
N GLU A 159 -14.40 3.08 16.38
CA GLU A 159 -13.77 2.38 17.51
C GLU A 159 -12.66 1.44 17.01
N GLU A 160 -12.94 0.66 15.96
CA GLU A 160 -11.95 -0.22 15.34
C GLU A 160 -10.75 0.57 14.81
N ARG A 161 -10.99 1.71 14.18
CA ARG A 161 -9.93 2.58 13.66
C ARG A 161 -9.06 3.17 14.78
N ILE A 162 -9.67 3.55 15.92
CA ILE A 162 -8.93 4.01 17.10
C ILE A 162 -8.09 2.87 17.69
N GLU A 163 -8.62 1.66 17.76
CA GLU A 163 -7.84 0.48 18.19
C GLU A 163 -6.64 0.25 17.29
N MET A 164 -6.84 0.29 15.96
CA MET A 164 -5.77 0.11 14.97
C MET A 164 -4.62 1.10 15.13
N SER A 165 -4.90 2.35 15.49
CA SER A 165 -3.86 3.38 15.64
C SER A 165 -2.80 3.04 16.70
N ARG A 166 -3.16 2.20 17.67
CA ARG A 166 -2.24 1.72 18.74
C ARG A 166 -1.22 0.69 18.23
N TYR A 167 -1.53 0.04 17.11
CA TYR A 167 -0.71 -1.01 16.48
C TYR A 167 0.08 -0.51 15.28
N ASN A 168 -0.10 0.74 14.89
CA ASN A 168 0.69 1.31 13.80
C ASN A 168 2.17 1.37 14.20
N PRO A 169 3.09 1.11 13.26
CA PRO A 169 4.52 1.28 13.49
C PRO A 169 4.84 2.68 14.00
N LYS A 170 5.52 2.77 15.13
CA LYS A 170 5.91 4.03 15.77
C LYS A 170 7.32 4.41 15.36
N SER A 171 7.56 5.70 15.10
CA SER A 171 8.90 6.22 14.91
C SER A 171 9.72 6.08 16.21
N PRO A 172 11.06 6.18 16.17
CA PRO A 172 11.86 6.23 17.39
C PRO A 172 11.46 7.38 18.32
N GLU A 173 11.10 8.54 17.75
CA GLU A 173 10.64 9.73 18.48
C GLU A 173 9.31 9.47 19.19
N ASP A 174 8.32 8.91 18.47
CA ASP A 174 7.00 8.56 19.08
C ASP A 174 7.15 7.57 20.24
N ARG A 175 8.14 6.65 20.15
CA ARG A 175 8.42 5.67 21.23
C ARG A 175 9.06 6.31 22.44
N GLU A 176 9.91 7.32 22.22
CA GLU A 176 10.51 8.10 23.31
C GLU A 176 9.46 8.97 24.02
N GLU A 177 8.61 9.65 23.26
CA GLU A 177 7.49 10.44 23.80
C GLU A 177 6.53 9.58 24.64
N GLU A 178 6.13 8.41 24.11
CA GLU A 178 5.26 7.47 24.84
C GLU A 178 5.93 6.97 26.13
N LYS A 179 7.21 6.69 26.06
CA LYS A 179 7.96 6.26 27.25
C LYS A 179 8.07 7.37 28.30
N GLU A 180 8.30 8.62 27.88
CA GLU A 180 8.31 9.79 28.78
C GLU A 180 6.93 10.02 29.41
N GLU A 181 5.86 9.85 28.62
CA GLU A 181 4.48 9.95 29.09
C GLU A 181 4.16 8.84 30.11
N ASP A 182 4.53 7.60 29.83
CA ASP A 182 4.35 6.47 30.74
C ASP A 182 5.17 6.66 32.05
N GLU A 183 6.40 7.13 31.96
CA GLU A 183 7.22 7.44 33.13
C GLU A 183 6.63 8.56 33.98
N PHE A 184 6.04 9.57 33.33
CA PHE A 184 5.33 10.65 34.01
C PHE A 184 4.06 10.15 34.71
N LEU A 185 3.24 9.36 34.01
CA LEU A 185 1.98 8.82 34.55
C LEU A 185 2.22 7.82 35.71
N ASN A 186 3.29 7.06 35.63
CA ASN A 186 3.68 6.10 36.67
C ASN A 186 4.51 6.72 37.80
N GLY A 187 4.80 8.02 37.77
CA GLY A 187 5.58 8.72 38.77
C GLY A 187 7.06 8.34 38.82
N THR A 188 7.58 7.76 37.74
CA THR A 188 8.99 7.31 37.60
C THR A 188 9.83 8.28 36.78
N ALA A 189 9.22 9.35 36.24
CA ALA A 189 9.93 10.35 35.46
C ALA A 189 11.09 10.97 36.26
N PRO A 190 12.30 11.06 35.71
CA PRO A 190 13.42 11.74 36.38
C PRO A 190 13.04 13.21 36.58
N GLN A 191 13.03 13.67 37.84
CA GLN A 191 12.88 15.10 38.15
C GLN A 191 13.96 15.85 37.40
N LYS A 192 13.63 16.67 36.42
CA LYS A 192 14.53 17.64 35.79
C LYS A 192 15.05 18.55 36.93
N SER A 193 16.23 18.24 37.47
CA SER A 193 16.92 19.07 38.44
C SER A 193 17.09 20.46 37.86
N GLY A 194 16.60 21.46 38.61
CA GLY A 194 16.36 22.83 38.25
C GLY A 194 17.34 23.46 37.28
N MET A 195 16.82 24.13 36.28
CA MET A 195 17.52 25.17 35.55
C MET A 195 17.98 26.25 36.56
N PRO A 196 19.25 26.62 36.58
CA PRO A 196 19.64 27.79 37.32
C PRO A 196 19.03 29.03 36.68
N ASN A 197 18.20 29.74 37.45
CA ASN A 197 17.74 31.06 37.10
C ASN A 197 18.93 31.99 36.86
N SER A 198 19.28 32.24 35.60
CA SER A 198 20.16 33.32 35.20
C SER A 198 19.28 34.41 34.58
N HIS A 199 18.79 35.31 35.41
CA HIS A 199 18.44 36.65 34.99
C HIS A 199 19.56 37.59 35.43
N PRO A 200 20.11 38.46 34.51
CA PRO A 200 20.90 39.63 34.85
C PRO A 200 20.00 40.76 35.31
#